data_0ee2260f18c1a6609e1bfc4a454cd7cd
#
_entry.id   0ee2260f18c1a6609e1bfc4a454cd7cd
#
_cell.length_a   1.000
_cell.length_b   1.000
_cell.length_c   1.000
_cell.angle_alpha   90.00
_cell.angle_beta   90.00
_cell.angle_gamma   90.00
#
_symmetry.space_group_name_H-M   'P 1'
#
loop_
_entity.id
_entity.type
_entity.pdbx_description
1 polymer ?
#
loop_
_entity_poly.entity_id
_entity_poly.type
_entity_poly.pdbx_seq_one_letter_code
_entity_poly.pdbx_strand_id
1 'polypeptide(L)'
;MLRTSFFAFGLGLLTCAACPAFADSIDSLRGQFTFNWHTDPDKTRCAAVNGRLLSIFKSDAFQCNLEIISNTASGEPARVCTEKGDGAEYLIFETEKACELERETQASNGP
;
A
#
# COMPACT_ATOMS: atom_id res chain seq x y z
N MET A 1 34.31 -32.04 12.91
CA MET A 1 34.06 -31.62 12.89
C MET A 1 33.59 -30.96 12.90
N LEU A 2 33.55 -31.10 12.68
CA LEU A 2 33.13 -30.48 12.70
C LEU A 2 32.48 -29.77 12.63
N ARG A 3 32.33 -29.78 12.65
CA ARG A 3 31.79 -29.13 12.57
C ARG A 3 31.17 -28.37 12.44
N THR A 4 31.09 -28.49 12.35
CA THR A 4 30.55 -27.69 12.22
C THR A 4 29.94 -27.08 12.00
N SER A 5 29.94 -27.29 11.95
CA SER A 5 29.40 -26.66 11.80
C SER A 5 28.74 -26.02 11.62
N PHE A 6 28.68 -26.08 11.47
CA PHE A 6 28.17 -25.48 11.37
C PHE A 6 27.44 -24.87 11.27
N PHE A 7 27.49 -24.87 11.16
CA PHE A 7 26.96 -24.25 11.19
C PHE A 7 26.37 -23.63 11.07
N ALA A 8 26.56 -23.85 11.20
CA ALA A 8 26.07 -23.19 11.15
C ALA A 8 25.54 -22.57 10.88
N PHE A 9 25.44 -22.69 10.59
CA PHE A 9 24.95 -22.05 10.48
C PHE A 9 24.28 -21.44 10.49
N GLY A 10 24.42 -21.65 10.55
CA GLY A 10 23.82 -20.97 10.53
C GLY A 10 23.26 -20.35 10.47
N LEU A 11 23.26 -20.30 10.24
CA LEU A 11 22.69 -19.61 10.19
C LEU A 11 22.13 -18.93 9.96
N GLY A 12 22.14 -19.07 10.00
CA GLY A 12 21.61 -18.33 9.71
C GLY A 12 21.14 -17.84 9.36
N LEU A 13 21.00 -17.83 9.02
CA LEU A 13 20.48 -17.27 8.64
C LEU A 13 19.88 -16.74 8.55
N LEU A 14 19.84 -16.70 8.49
CA LEU A 14 19.31 -16.08 8.36
C LEU A 14 18.63 -15.60 8.25
N THR A 15 18.43 -15.77 8.25
CA THR A 15 17.82 -15.27 7.96
C THR A 15 17.31 -14.72 7.77
N CYS A 16 17.32 -14.37 7.59
CA CYS A 16 16.77 -13.79 7.27
C CYS A 16 16.06 -13.81 6.66
N ALA A 17 16.26 -14.34 6.43
CA ALA A 17 15.38 -14.55 5.49
C ALA A 17 14.08 -14.23 5.88
N ALA A 18 13.68 -14.57 6.71
CA ALA A 18 12.45 -14.17 7.03
C ALA A 18 12.21 -12.78 6.75
N CYS A 19 13.13 -12.24 6.30
CA CYS A 19 13.05 -10.90 5.97
C CYS A 19 12.06 -10.52 4.95
N PRO A 20 11.53 -11.38 4.11
CA PRO A 20 10.59 -10.93 3.14
C PRO A 20 9.42 -10.15 3.71
N ALA A 21 9.07 -10.42 4.90
CA ALA A 21 7.97 -9.69 5.49
C ALA A 21 8.22 -8.19 5.53
N PHE A 22 9.47 -7.80 5.48
CA PHE A 22 9.77 -6.38 5.58
C PHE A 22 9.44 -5.63 4.30
N ALA A 23 9.46 -6.32 3.19
CA ALA A 23 9.16 -5.67 1.93
C ALA A 23 7.71 -5.20 1.89
N ASP A 24 6.87 -5.77 2.73
CA ASP A 24 5.46 -5.45 2.72
C ASP A 24 5.09 -4.49 3.84
N SER A 25 6.04 -3.75 4.36
CA SER A 25 5.71 -2.75 5.37
C SER A 25 4.99 -1.56 4.75
N ILE A 26 4.33 -0.78 5.59
CA ILE A 26 3.64 0.41 5.13
C ILE A 26 4.63 1.40 4.52
N ASP A 27 5.88 1.39 4.97
CA ASP A 27 6.90 2.26 4.36
C ASP A 27 7.11 1.97 2.89
N SER A 28 6.78 0.79 2.41
CA SER A 28 6.92 0.46 0.99
C SER A 28 5.97 1.27 0.12
N LEU A 29 4.97 1.91 0.69
CA LEU A 29 4.05 2.75 -0.06
C LEU A 29 4.63 4.12 -0.39
N ARG A 30 5.76 4.49 0.22
CA ARG A 30 6.35 5.81 -0.01
C ARG A 30 6.60 6.02 -1.50
N GLY A 31 6.19 7.18 -2.00
CA GLY A 31 6.39 7.52 -3.40
C GLY A 31 5.34 6.96 -4.35
N GLN A 32 4.45 6.10 -3.87
CA GLN A 32 3.31 5.68 -4.66
C GLN A 32 2.24 6.79 -4.62
N PHE A 33 1.13 6.60 -5.31
CA PHE A 33 0.15 7.65 -5.48
C PHE A 33 -1.21 7.19 -5.00
N THR A 34 -1.94 8.09 -4.34
CA THR A 34 -3.16 7.70 -3.65
C THR A 34 -4.22 8.80 -3.70
N PHE A 35 -5.46 8.39 -3.57
CA PHE A 35 -6.55 9.29 -3.27
C PHE A 35 -7.59 8.55 -2.43
N ASN A 36 -8.38 9.32 -1.67
CA ASN A 36 -9.47 8.77 -0.87
C ASN A 36 -10.70 8.64 -1.78
N TRP A 37 -11.06 7.41 -2.12
CA TRP A 37 -12.14 7.20 -3.08
C TRP A 37 -13.53 7.37 -2.46
N HIS A 38 -13.61 7.53 -1.15
CA HIS A 38 -14.87 7.90 -0.50
C HIS A 38 -15.17 9.40 -0.67
N THR A 39 -14.19 10.17 -1.14
CA THR A 39 -14.38 11.57 -1.46
C THR A 39 -14.86 11.67 -2.90
N ASP A 40 -15.65 12.70 -3.20
CA ASP A 40 -16.08 12.99 -4.57
C ASP A 40 -14.86 13.00 -5.49
N PRO A 41 -14.80 12.13 -6.50
CA PRO A 41 -13.61 12.08 -7.35
C PRO A 41 -13.32 13.35 -8.11
N ASP A 42 -14.32 14.20 -8.33
CA ASP A 42 -14.09 15.48 -8.97
C ASP A 42 -13.44 16.49 -8.02
N LYS A 43 -13.46 16.22 -6.73
CA LYS A 43 -12.95 17.14 -5.72
C LYS A 43 -11.69 16.64 -5.04
N THR A 44 -11.18 15.51 -5.44
CA THR A 44 -9.95 14.95 -4.89
C THR A 44 -8.92 14.86 -5.98
N ARG A 45 -7.66 14.69 -5.60
CA ARG A 45 -6.56 14.55 -6.53
C ARG A 45 -5.64 13.47 -6.04
N CYS A 46 -4.94 12.84 -6.98
CA CYS A 46 -3.90 11.90 -6.63
C CYS A 46 -2.72 12.65 -6.04
N ALA A 47 -2.21 12.14 -4.96
CA ALA A 47 -1.07 12.73 -4.26
C ALA A 47 -0.06 11.66 -3.95
N ALA A 48 1.21 12.04 -3.96
CA ALA A 48 2.27 11.10 -3.59
C ALA A 48 2.17 10.77 -2.10
N VAL A 49 2.39 9.51 -1.78
CA VAL A 49 2.44 9.07 -0.38
C VAL A 49 3.75 9.57 0.20
N ASN A 50 3.63 10.52 1.12
CA ASN A 50 4.78 11.13 1.78
C ASN A 50 4.83 10.68 3.24
N GLY A 51 5.80 11.24 3.99
CA GLY A 51 5.96 10.87 5.39
C GLY A 51 4.72 11.15 6.24
N ARG A 52 3.99 12.22 5.92
CA ARG A 52 2.78 12.55 6.66
C ARG A 52 1.71 11.49 6.45
N LEU A 53 1.47 11.09 5.21
CA LEU A 53 0.50 10.04 4.93
C LEU A 53 0.94 8.71 5.51
N LEU A 54 2.24 8.40 5.46
CA LEU A 54 2.74 7.17 6.06
C LEU A 54 2.45 7.14 7.55
N SER A 55 2.64 8.24 8.24
CA SER A 55 2.34 8.32 9.68
C SER A 55 0.86 8.07 9.94
N ILE A 56 0.00 8.62 9.08
CA ILE A 56 -1.44 8.42 9.21
C ILE A 56 -1.78 6.93 9.00
N PHE A 57 -1.22 6.32 7.96
CA PHE A 57 -1.50 4.92 7.66
C PHE A 57 -0.98 3.97 8.73
N LYS A 58 0.06 4.37 9.46
CA LYS A 58 0.62 3.55 10.53
C LYS A 58 -0.12 3.72 11.85
N SER A 59 -1.01 4.69 11.93
CA SER A 59 -1.73 4.94 13.19
C SER A 59 -2.76 3.86 13.45
N ASP A 60 -3.23 3.81 14.69
CA ASP A 60 -4.26 2.83 15.08
C ASP A 60 -5.59 3.08 14.40
N ALA A 61 -5.78 4.25 13.81
CA ALA A 61 -7.02 4.57 13.13
C ALA A 61 -7.14 3.89 11.77
N PHE A 62 -6.03 3.40 11.21
CA PHE A 62 -6.04 2.82 9.87
C PHE A 62 -5.65 1.36 9.89
N GLN A 63 -6.10 0.66 8.87
CA GLN A 63 -5.71 -0.71 8.60
C GLN A 63 -5.41 -0.82 7.11
N CYS A 64 -4.19 -1.24 6.77
CA CYS A 64 -3.75 -1.34 5.39
C CYS A 64 -3.68 -2.79 4.95
N ASN A 65 -4.19 -3.06 3.76
CA ASN A 65 -3.98 -4.32 3.09
C ASN A 65 -2.94 -4.10 2.01
N LEU A 66 -1.77 -4.67 2.19
CA LEU A 66 -0.65 -4.45 1.28
C LEU A 66 -0.64 -5.45 0.12
N GLU A 67 -1.58 -6.37 0.10
CA GLU A 67 -1.75 -7.23 -1.07
C GLU A 67 -2.40 -6.43 -2.18
N ILE A 68 -1.97 -6.70 -3.40
CA ILE A 68 -2.50 -5.99 -4.55
C ILE A 68 -3.87 -6.53 -4.90
N ILE A 69 -4.82 -5.62 -5.10
CA ILE A 69 -6.14 -5.96 -5.62
C ILE A 69 -6.26 -5.42 -7.05
N SER A 70 -7.09 -6.06 -7.85
CA SER A 70 -7.30 -5.64 -9.24
C SER A 70 -8.77 -5.41 -9.58
N ASN A 71 -9.64 -5.43 -8.56
CA ASN A 71 -11.06 -5.19 -8.77
C ASN A 71 -11.40 -3.71 -8.59
N THR A 72 -10.51 -2.85 -9.01
CA THR A 72 -10.76 -1.41 -9.06
C THR A 72 -11.61 -1.09 -10.27
N ALA A 73 -12.17 0.12 -10.31
CA ALA A 73 -13.03 0.53 -11.41
C ALA A 73 -12.28 0.58 -12.74
N SER A 74 -11.01 0.96 -12.72
CA SER A 74 -10.17 1.02 -13.92
C SER A 74 -9.51 -0.31 -14.25
N GLY A 75 -9.49 -1.24 -13.30
CA GLY A 75 -8.73 -2.48 -13.42
C GLY A 75 -7.27 -2.34 -13.04
N GLU A 76 -6.81 -1.14 -12.69
CA GLU A 76 -5.41 -0.94 -12.31
C GLU A 76 -5.14 -1.55 -10.94
N PRO A 77 -3.98 -2.21 -10.77
CA PRO A 77 -3.67 -2.81 -9.48
C PRO A 77 -3.44 -1.75 -8.40
N ALA A 78 -3.92 -2.03 -7.22
CA ALA A 78 -3.84 -1.08 -6.11
C ALA A 78 -3.69 -1.81 -4.78
N ARG A 79 -3.24 -1.06 -3.78
CA ARG A 79 -3.30 -1.46 -2.38
C ARG A 79 -4.30 -0.54 -1.69
N VAL A 80 -4.69 -0.90 -0.48
CA VAL A 80 -5.78 -0.21 0.20
C VAL A 80 -5.40 0.07 1.65
N CYS A 81 -5.61 1.30 2.09
CA CYS A 81 -5.53 1.65 3.50
C CYS A 81 -6.87 2.25 3.91
N THR A 82 -7.51 1.62 4.88
CA THR A 82 -8.88 1.97 5.27
C THR A 82 -8.88 2.52 6.68
N GLU A 83 -9.54 3.65 6.87
CA GLU A 83 -9.78 4.20 8.19
C GLU A 83 -10.90 3.41 8.86
N LYS A 84 -10.68 3.05 10.11
CA LYS A 84 -11.66 2.27 10.85
C LYS A 84 -12.95 3.06 11.03
N GLY A 85 -14.07 2.36 11.06
CA GLY A 85 -15.36 3.02 11.04
C GLY A 85 -15.74 3.39 9.63
N ASP A 86 -16.48 4.44 9.45
CA ASP A 86 -16.94 4.88 8.13
C ASP A 86 -16.07 5.99 7.57
N GLY A 87 -14.78 5.91 7.80
CA GLY A 87 -13.87 6.95 7.40
C GLY A 87 -13.38 6.81 5.97
N ALA A 88 -12.18 7.32 5.74
CA ALA A 88 -11.56 7.33 4.43
C ALA A 88 -11.12 5.94 4.00
N GLU A 89 -11.11 5.71 2.71
CA GLU A 89 -10.46 4.53 2.15
C GLU A 89 -9.57 4.98 1.01
N TYR A 90 -8.27 4.78 1.19
CA TYR A 90 -7.27 5.22 0.22
C TYR A 90 -6.91 4.06 -0.68
N LEU A 91 -7.05 4.28 -1.99
CA LEU A 91 -6.48 3.38 -2.99
C LEU A 91 -5.10 3.88 -3.35
N ILE A 92 -4.14 2.99 -3.40
CA ILE A 92 -2.73 3.36 -3.56
C ILE A 92 -2.18 2.63 -4.77
N PHE A 93 -1.66 3.40 -5.72
CA PHE A 93 -1.20 2.91 -7.02
C PHE A 93 0.29 3.17 -7.17
N GLU A 94 0.96 2.34 -7.97
CA GLU A 94 2.40 2.47 -8.13
C GLU A 94 2.79 3.72 -8.92
N THR A 95 1.89 4.22 -9.77
CA THR A 95 2.19 5.38 -10.60
C THR A 95 1.08 6.40 -10.51
N GLU A 96 1.44 7.65 -10.78
CA GLU A 96 0.46 8.72 -10.82
C GLU A 96 -0.55 8.46 -11.93
N LYS A 97 -0.10 7.94 -13.06
CA LYS A 97 -0.98 7.68 -14.19
C LYS A 97 -2.07 6.67 -13.82
N ALA A 98 -1.70 5.59 -13.15
CA ALA A 98 -2.67 4.58 -12.74
C ALA A 98 -3.67 5.16 -11.74
N CYS A 99 -3.18 5.97 -10.81
CA CYS A 99 -4.01 6.63 -9.83
C CYS A 99 -5.03 7.56 -10.50
N GLU A 100 -4.55 8.40 -11.42
CA GLU A 100 -5.44 9.34 -12.10
C GLU A 100 -6.46 8.60 -12.97
N LEU A 101 -6.06 7.50 -13.60
CA LEU A 101 -6.98 6.71 -14.40
C LEU A 101 -8.12 6.18 -13.54
N GLU A 102 -7.81 5.68 -12.35
CA GLU A 102 -8.86 5.22 -11.44
C GLU A 102 -9.77 6.36 -11.02
N ARG A 103 -9.19 7.49 -10.66
CA ARG A 103 -9.97 8.64 -10.22
C ARG A 103 -10.91 9.11 -11.32
N GLU A 104 -10.38 9.20 -12.55
CA GLU A 104 -11.18 9.64 -13.69
C GLU A 104 -12.26 8.62 -14.04
N THR A 105 -11.95 7.33 -13.92
CA THR A 105 -12.92 6.28 -14.19
C THR A 105 -14.08 6.36 -13.20
N GLN A 106 -13.77 6.58 -11.92
CA GLN A 106 -14.82 6.72 -10.91
C GLN A 106 -15.65 7.97 -11.17
N ALA A 107 -15.02 9.06 -11.58
CA ALA A 107 -15.75 10.29 -11.91
C ALA A 107 -16.70 10.05 -13.07
N SER A 108 -16.28 9.29 -14.07
CA SER A 108 -17.12 8.98 -15.23
C SER A 108 -18.26 8.04 -14.88
N ASN A 109 -18.06 7.16 -13.90
CA ASN A 109 -19.08 6.21 -13.46
C ASN A 109 -20.00 6.82 -12.40
N GLY A 110 -19.71 8.03 -11.99
CA GLY A 110 -20.39 8.65 -10.89
C GLY A 110 -21.88 8.83 -11.18
N PRO A 111 -22.60 9.16 -10.15
CA PRO A 111 -24.05 9.11 -10.17
C PRO A 111 -24.64 10.03 -11.16
#